data_c46b55058618e82dd67769b59ab4ea85
#
_entry.id   c46b55058618e82dd67769b59ab4ea85
#
_cell.length_a   1.000
_cell.length_b   1.000
_cell.length_c   1.000
_cell.angle_alpha   90.00
_cell.angle_beta   90.00
_cell.angle_gamma   90.00
#
_symmetry.space_group_name_H-M   'P 1'
#
loop_
_entity.id
_entity.type
_entity.pdbx_description
1 polymer ?
#
loop_
_entity_poly.entity_id
_entity_poly.type
_entity_poly.pdbx_seq_one_letter_code
_entity_poly.pdbx_strand_id
1 'polypeptide(L)'
;MVVIRRATEADIATIAAVGSRAWASNVFSFEPELPGMRAHVQKAFREFAESSFAQVLVADVDGTIVGWGARDEDNDYISDLWVDPVVQGQGIGTTLLRALKAAIAEAGYTKARISTHARNVGAIRLYQREGFDITEQGPEWSTSLEREIDKVKMLAELQ
;
A
#
# COMPACT_ATOMS: atom_id res chain seq x y z
N MET A 1 -0.50 -20.98 4.68
CA MET A 1 0.53 -20.52 3.74
C MET A 1 0.03 -19.29 2.98
N VAL A 2 0.88 -18.29 2.83
CA VAL A 2 0.53 -17.08 2.06
C VAL A 2 0.83 -17.30 0.58
N VAL A 3 -0.17 -17.06 -0.26
CA VAL A 3 0.00 -17.09 -1.72
C VAL A 3 -0.20 -15.67 -2.24
N ILE A 4 0.78 -15.16 -2.97
CA ILE A 4 0.66 -13.87 -3.66
C ILE A 4 0.18 -14.15 -5.08
N ARG A 5 -0.95 -13.57 -5.44
CA ARG A 5 -1.55 -13.73 -6.76
C ARG A 5 -2.16 -12.43 -7.26
N ARG A 6 -2.43 -12.36 -8.54
CA ARG A 6 -3.17 -11.23 -9.10
C ARG A 6 -4.61 -11.25 -8.60
N ALA A 7 -5.14 -10.07 -8.34
CA ALA A 7 -6.55 -9.91 -7.99
C ALA A 7 -7.44 -10.21 -9.21
N THR A 8 -8.64 -10.66 -8.92
CA THR A 8 -9.70 -10.84 -9.91
C THR A 8 -10.88 -9.94 -9.58
N GLU A 9 -11.84 -9.85 -10.47
CA GLU A 9 -13.06 -9.08 -10.24
C GLU A 9 -13.80 -9.51 -8.97
N ALA A 10 -13.75 -10.80 -8.64
CA ALA A 10 -14.37 -11.33 -7.43
C ALA A 10 -13.73 -10.80 -6.13
N ASP A 11 -12.53 -10.24 -6.20
CA ASP A 11 -11.80 -9.73 -5.03
C ASP A 11 -12.08 -8.26 -4.70
N ILE A 12 -12.81 -7.54 -5.56
CA ILE A 12 -13.02 -6.09 -5.46
C ILE A 12 -13.51 -5.67 -4.07
N ALA A 13 -14.58 -6.31 -3.57
CA ALA A 13 -15.14 -5.94 -2.27
C ALA A 13 -14.16 -6.15 -1.12
N THR A 14 -13.40 -7.24 -1.16
CA THR A 14 -12.42 -7.57 -0.12
C THR A 14 -11.21 -6.64 -0.17
N ILE A 15 -10.74 -6.30 -1.36
CA ILE A 15 -9.66 -5.30 -1.54
C ILE A 15 -10.07 -3.99 -0.89
N ALA A 16 -11.26 -3.49 -1.19
CA ALA A 16 -11.76 -2.24 -0.62
C ALA A 16 -11.87 -2.31 0.90
N ALA A 17 -12.41 -3.41 1.43
CA ALA A 17 -12.58 -3.58 2.88
C ALA A 17 -11.26 -3.67 3.63
N VAL A 18 -10.30 -4.46 3.14
CA VAL A 18 -8.97 -4.59 3.74
C VAL A 18 -8.22 -3.25 3.69
N GLY A 19 -8.25 -2.58 2.55
CA GLY A 19 -7.61 -1.27 2.40
C GLY A 19 -8.16 -0.24 3.39
N SER A 20 -9.48 -0.17 3.51
CA SER A 20 -10.14 0.77 4.42
C SER A 20 -9.80 0.49 5.89
N ARG A 21 -9.82 -0.78 6.31
CA ARG A 21 -9.47 -1.14 7.70
C ARG A 21 -8.01 -0.86 8.00
N ALA A 22 -7.12 -1.23 7.09
CA ALA A 22 -5.69 -1.02 7.27
C ALA A 22 -5.34 0.47 7.30
N TRP A 23 -5.94 1.25 6.40
CA TRP A 23 -5.77 2.70 6.36
C TRP A 23 -6.20 3.33 7.68
N ALA A 24 -7.40 3.02 8.15
CA ALA A 24 -7.95 3.59 9.38
C ALA A 24 -7.11 3.23 10.60
N SER A 25 -6.74 1.96 10.74
CA SER A 25 -5.90 1.49 11.84
C SER A 25 -4.54 2.20 11.88
N ASN A 26 -3.95 2.44 10.71
CA ASN A 26 -2.66 3.10 10.59
C ASN A 26 -2.79 4.60 10.81
N VAL A 27 -3.57 5.27 9.97
CA VAL A 27 -3.61 6.74 9.91
C VAL A 27 -4.17 7.34 11.19
N PHE A 28 -5.20 6.75 11.76
CA PHE A 28 -5.77 7.26 13.01
C PHE A 28 -4.91 6.98 14.23
N SER A 29 -3.80 6.26 14.09
CA SER A 29 -2.81 6.16 15.17
C SER A 29 -1.97 7.44 15.32
N PHE A 30 -1.92 8.31 14.29
CA PHE A 30 -1.14 9.54 14.32
C PHE A 30 -1.88 10.77 13.75
N GLU A 31 -3.08 10.61 13.20
CA GLU A 31 -3.92 11.69 12.69
C GLU A 31 -5.31 11.64 13.34
N PRO A 32 -5.92 12.78 13.64
CA PRO A 32 -7.29 12.78 14.18
C PRO A 32 -8.30 12.32 13.13
N GLU A 33 -9.31 11.59 13.57
CA GLU A 33 -10.43 11.24 12.71
C GLU A 33 -11.43 12.40 12.68
N LEU A 34 -11.66 12.97 11.49
CA LEU A 34 -12.63 14.05 11.28
C LEU A 34 -13.94 13.48 10.71
N PRO A 35 -15.08 14.18 10.94
CA PRO A 35 -16.37 13.74 10.39
C PRO A 35 -16.32 13.53 8.88
N GLY A 36 -16.86 12.39 8.40
CA GLY A 36 -16.92 12.06 7.01
C GLY A 36 -15.64 11.47 6.39
N MET A 37 -14.53 11.53 7.13
CA MET A 37 -13.23 11.06 6.61
C MET A 37 -13.25 9.56 6.31
N ARG A 38 -13.79 8.75 7.21
CA ARG A 38 -13.85 7.30 7.04
C ARG A 38 -14.70 6.90 5.83
N ALA A 39 -15.85 7.53 5.65
CA ALA A 39 -16.72 7.28 4.51
C ALA A 39 -16.06 7.70 3.19
N HIS A 40 -15.35 8.83 3.19
CA HIS A 40 -14.61 9.32 2.03
C HIS A 40 -13.54 8.31 1.59
N VAL A 41 -12.79 7.78 2.53
CA VAL A 41 -11.72 6.82 2.25
C VAL A 41 -12.29 5.47 1.80
N GLN A 42 -13.37 4.99 2.41
CA GLN A 42 -14.05 3.77 1.98
C GLN A 42 -14.49 3.86 0.53
N LYS A 43 -15.07 4.99 0.14
CA LYS A 43 -15.48 5.24 -1.24
C LYS A 43 -14.29 5.25 -2.18
N ALA A 44 -13.19 5.91 -1.80
CA ALA A 44 -11.99 5.97 -2.61
C ALA A 44 -11.38 4.58 -2.86
N PHE A 45 -11.30 3.74 -1.84
CA PHE A 45 -10.80 2.38 -2.00
C PHE A 45 -11.72 1.53 -2.88
N ARG A 46 -13.03 1.70 -2.75
CA ARG A 46 -13.98 0.98 -3.60
C ARG A 46 -13.83 1.37 -5.06
N GLU A 47 -13.76 2.65 -5.34
CA GLU A 47 -13.56 3.15 -6.71
C GLU A 47 -12.24 2.68 -7.31
N PHE A 48 -11.17 2.70 -6.52
CA PHE A 48 -9.87 2.17 -6.94
C PHE A 48 -9.96 0.68 -7.28
N ALA A 49 -10.56 -0.11 -6.39
CA ALA A 49 -10.69 -1.55 -6.60
C ALA A 49 -11.50 -1.87 -7.85
N GLU A 50 -12.61 -1.15 -8.07
CA GLU A 50 -13.45 -1.35 -9.25
C GLU A 50 -12.72 -1.00 -10.55
N SER A 51 -11.92 0.07 -10.56
CA SER A 51 -11.26 0.54 -11.78
C SER A 51 -9.88 -0.09 -12.01
N SER A 52 -9.22 -0.57 -10.97
CA SER A 52 -7.79 -0.91 -11.04
C SER A 52 -7.42 -2.26 -10.43
N PHE A 53 -8.38 -3.17 -10.20
CA PHE A 53 -8.07 -4.47 -9.61
C PHE A 53 -7.03 -5.27 -10.40
N ALA A 54 -6.94 -5.05 -11.71
CA ALA A 54 -5.96 -5.73 -12.55
C ALA A 54 -4.50 -5.39 -12.18
N GLN A 55 -4.28 -4.26 -11.49
CA GLN A 55 -2.95 -3.80 -11.04
C GLN A 55 -2.61 -4.30 -9.63
N VAL A 56 -3.52 -5.03 -8.99
CA VAL A 56 -3.41 -5.40 -7.58
C VAL A 56 -2.89 -6.82 -7.43
N LEU A 57 -1.90 -6.98 -6.52
CA LEU A 57 -1.48 -8.28 -6.01
C LEU A 57 -2.10 -8.47 -4.63
N VAL A 58 -2.71 -9.61 -4.41
CA VAL A 58 -3.33 -9.94 -3.12
C VAL A 58 -2.53 -11.01 -2.40
N ALA A 59 -2.52 -10.92 -1.07
CA ALA A 59 -1.98 -11.97 -0.19
C ALA A 59 -3.16 -12.82 0.27
N ASP A 60 -3.20 -14.05 -0.22
CA ASP A 60 -4.28 -15.00 0.02
C ASP A 60 -3.78 -16.08 0.98
N VAL A 61 -4.47 -16.22 2.11
CA VAL A 61 -4.19 -17.28 3.10
C VAL A 61 -5.39 -18.20 3.13
N ASP A 62 -5.25 -19.35 2.51
CA ASP A 62 -6.30 -20.40 2.48
C ASP A 62 -7.66 -19.87 2.03
N GLY A 63 -7.67 -19.04 0.98
CA GLY A 63 -8.89 -18.48 0.40
C GLY A 63 -9.33 -17.14 1.01
N THR A 64 -8.62 -16.64 2.02
CA THR A 64 -8.92 -15.34 2.65
C THR A 64 -7.85 -14.32 2.28
N ILE A 65 -8.25 -13.20 1.68
CA ILE A 65 -7.35 -12.10 1.38
C ILE A 65 -7.08 -11.33 2.67
N VAL A 66 -5.80 -11.25 3.05
CA VAL A 66 -5.34 -10.60 4.28
C VAL A 66 -4.48 -9.35 4.04
N GLY A 67 -4.22 -9.05 2.78
CA GLY A 67 -3.46 -7.87 2.41
C GLY A 67 -3.39 -7.74 0.90
N TRP A 68 -2.99 -6.57 0.43
CA TRP A 68 -2.80 -6.34 -0.98
C TRP A 68 -1.88 -5.14 -1.22
N GLY A 69 -1.34 -5.08 -2.43
CA GLY A 69 -0.56 -3.95 -2.88
C GLY A 69 -0.76 -3.72 -4.35
N ALA A 70 -0.38 -2.54 -4.81
CA ALA A 70 -0.50 -2.16 -6.21
C ALA A 70 0.65 -1.27 -6.64
N ARG A 71 0.97 -1.33 -7.92
CA ARG A 71 1.89 -0.39 -8.55
C ARG A 71 1.19 0.29 -9.72
N ASP A 72 1.66 1.48 -10.08
CA ASP A 72 1.21 2.14 -11.30
C ASP A 72 1.77 1.35 -12.49
N GLU A 73 0.89 0.96 -13.43
CA GLU A 73 1.31 0.14 -14.58
C GLU A 73 2.40 0.77 -15.43
N ASP A 74 2.37 2.09 -15.54
CA ASP A 74 3.24 2.83 -16.45
C ASP A 74 4.54 3.31 -15.80
N ASN A 75 4.83 2.88 -14.56
CA ASN A 75 6.04 3.33 -13.89
C ASN A 75 6.51 2.38 -12.79
N ASP A 76 7.49 2.84 -12.03
CA ASP A 76 8.17 2.12 -10.97
C ASP A 76 7.63 2.44 -9.58
N TYR A 77 6.45 3.04 -9.48
CA TYR A 77 5.90 3.54 -8.22
C TYR A 77 4.92 2.54 -7.59
N ILE A 78 5.13 2.21 -6.32
CA ILE A 78 4.21 1.42 -5.51
C ILE A 78 3.19 2.40 -4.91
N SER A 79 1.96 2.32 -5.37
CA SER A 79 0.90 3.24 -4.97
C SER A 79 0.19 2.82 -3.68
N ASP A 80 0.17 1.52 -3.39
CA ASP A 80 -0.59 0.97 -2.26
C ASP A 80 0.10 -0.26 -1.68
N LEU A 81 0.04 -0.37 -0.35
CA LEU A 81 0.48 -1.56 0.39
C LEU A 81 -0.29 -1.60 1.71
N TRP A 82 -1.23 -2.52 1.82
CA TRP A 82 -2.15 -2.62 2.95
C TRP A 82 -2.23 -4.04 3.47
N VAL A 83 -2.11 -4.20 4.79
CA VAL A 83 -2.23 -5.49 5.48
C VAL A 83 -3.34 -5.37 6.51
N ASP A 84 -4.23 -6.35 6.53
CA ASP A 84 -5.33 -6.37 7.50
C ASP A 84 -4.77 -6.27 8.92
N PRO A 85 -5.28 -5.35 9.75
CA PRO A 85 -4.76 -5.15 11.11
C PRO A 85 -4.70 -6.41 11.95
N VAL A 86 -5.62 -7.37 11.73
CA VAL A 86 -5.66 -8.60 12.53
C VAL A 86 -4.50 -9.55 12.26
N VAL A 87 -3.76 -9.37 11.17
CA VAL A 87 -2.62 -10.23 10.81
C VAL A 87 -1.32 -9.45 10.65
N GLN A 88 -1.26 -8.23 11.10
CA GLN A 88 -0.01 -7.46 11.08
C GLN A 88 1.05 -8.11 11.95
N GLY A 89 2.33 -7.90 11.61
CA GLY A 89 3.44 -8.50 12.33
C GLY A 89 3.77 -9.94 11.93
N GLN A 90 3.14 -10.47 10.89
CA GLN A 90 3.35 -11.85 10.42
C GLN A 90 4.12 -11.94 9.10
N GLY A 91 4.74 -10.84 8.66
CA GLY A 91 5.57 -10.82 7.45
C GLY A 91 4.80 -10.67 6.14
N ILE A 92 3.50 -10.45 6.17
CA ILE A 92 2.67 -10.33 4.96
C ILE A 92 3.05 -9.08 4.16
N GLY A 93 3.25 -7.96 4.83
CA GLY A 93 3.69 -6.71 4.17
C GLY A 93 5.03 -6.87 3.46
N THR A 94 5.97 -7.55 4.09
CA THR A 94 7.28 -7.86 3.50
C THR A 94 7.12 -8.72 2.25
N THR A 95 6.30 -9.76 2.32
CA THR A 95 6.06 -10.67 1.19
C THR A 95 5.42 -9.93 0.02
N LEU A 96 4.42 -9.09 0.28
CA LEU A 96 3.79 -8.26 -0.74
C LEU A 96 4.77 -7.26 -1.36
N LEU A 97 5.56 -6.59 -0.54
CA LEU A 97 6.53 -5.61 -1.01
C LEU A 97 7.56 -6.25 -1.94
N ARG A 98 8.07 -7.41 -1.58
CA ARG A 98 9.01 -8.17 -2.43
C ARG A 98 8.38 -8.57 -3.76
N ALA A 99 7.11 -8.99 -3.74
CA ALA A 99 6.39 -9.35 -4.97
C ALA A 99 6.19 -8.11 -5.87
N LEU A 100 5.89 -6.96 -5.30
CA LEU A 100 5.75 -5.72 -6.06
C LEU A 100 7.09 -5.28 -6.67
N LYS A 101 8.18 -5.36 -5.91
CA LYS A 101 9.52 -5.07 -6.44
C LYS A 101 9.87 -6.01 -7.59
N ALA A 102 9.57 -7.28 -7.47
CA ALA A 102 9.80 -8.25 -8.54
C ALA A 102 8.99 -7.93 -9.80
N ALA A 103 7.73 -7.54 -9.63
CA ALA A 103 6.87 -7.16 -10.75
C ALA A 103 7.39 -5.91 -11.47
N ILE A 104 7.90 -4.94 -10.72
CA ILE A 104 8.50 -3.73 -11.28
C ILE A 104 9.77 -4.07 -12.06
N ALA A 105 10.62 -4.94 -11.51
CA ALA A 105 11.83 -5.41 -12.20
C ALA A 105 11.50 -6.17 -13.49
N GLU A 106 10.50 -7.05 -13.46
CA GLU A 106 10.04 -7.78 -14.64
C GLU A 106 9.50 -6.86 -15.73
N ALA A 107 8.93 -5.71 -15.33
CA ALA A 107 8.46 -4.71 -16.28
C ALA A 107 9.61 -3.90 -16.92
N GLY A 108 10.86 -4.13 -16.51
CA GLY A 108 12.03 -3.50 -17.10
C GLY A 108 12.58 -2.30 -16.36
N TYR A 109 12.02 -1.95 -15.20
CA TYR A 109 12.51 -0.83 -14.41
C TYR A 109 13.68 -1.25 -13.52
N THR A 110 14.59 -0.34 -13.27
CA THR A 110 15.79 -0.58 -12.46
C THR A 110 15.66 -0.07 -11.03
N LYS A 111 14.57 0.61 -10.73
CA LYS A 111 14.29 1.21 -9.42
C LYS A 111 12.84 1.00 -9.04
N ALA A 112 12.56 0.98 -7.75
CA ALA A 112 11.20 1.01 -7.22
C ALA A 112 11.06 2.21 -6.30
N ARG A 113 9.95 2.92 -6.39
CA ARG A 113 9.67 4.10 -5.57
C ARG A 113 8.42 3.87 -4.74
N ILE A 114 8.43 4.41 -3.52
CA ILE A 114 7.29 4.38 -2.61
C ILE A 114 7.30 5.65 -1.76
N SER A 115 6.14 6.08 -1.28
CA SER A 115 6.07 7.19 -0.35
C SER A 115 5.08 6.89 0.77
N THR A 116 5.25 7.57 1.90
CA THR A 116 4.36 7.41 3.03
C THR A 116 4.40 8.66 3.91
N HIS A 117 3.41 8.78 4.81
CA HIS A 117 3.38 9.84 5.80
C HIS A 117 4.64 9.75 6.68
N ALA A 118 5.27 10.89 6.97
CA ALA A 118 6.50 10.93 7.77
C ALA A 118 6.32 10.33 9.17
N ARG A 119 5.11 10.34 9.71
CA ARG A 119 4.80 9.77 11.02
C ARG A 119 4.54 8.27 10.99
N ASN A 120 4.50 7.68 9.81
CA ASN A 120 4.31 6.24 9.65
C ASN A 120 5.64 5.49 9.82
N VAL A 121 6.13 5.48 11.05
CA VAL A 121 7.45 4.94 11.40
C VAL A 121 7.57 3.46 11.08
N GLY A 122 6.51 2.69 11.32
CA GLY A 122 6.50 1.25 11.03
C GLY A 122 6.70 0.95 9.55
N ALA A 123 6.02 1.68 8.68
CA ALA A 123 6.18 1.53 7.24
C ALA A 123 7.58 1.93 6.78
N ILE A 124 8.09 3.06 7.26
CA ILE A 124 9.43 3.52 6.92
C ILE A 124 10.48 2.48 7.30
N ARG A 125 10.38 1.89 8.48
CA ARG A 125 11.30 0.83 8.93
C ARG A 125 11.21 -0.41 8.05
N LEU A 126 10.00 -0.82 7.68
CA LEU A 126 9.80 -1.95 6.75
C LEU A 126 10.49 -1.68 5.43
N TYR A 127 10.25 -0.51 4.86
CA TYR A 127 10.83 -0.15 3.56
C TYR A 127 12.36 -0.10 3.62
N GLN A 128 12.91 0.45 4.69
CA GLN A 128 14.37 0.49 4.89
C GLN A 128 14.97 -0.91 4.98
N ARG A 129 14.33 -1.83 5.70
CA ARG A 129 14.80 -3.22 5.78
C ARG A 129 14.78 -3.91 4.42
N GLU A 130 13.88 -3.48 3.52
CA GLU A 130 13.73 -4.07 2.19
C GLU A 130 14.49 -3.30 1.11
N GLY A 131 15.42 -2.46 1.50
CA GLY A 131 16.35 -1.82 0.56
C GLY A 131 15.96 -0.45 0.06
N PHE A 132 14.92 0.16 0.64
CA PHE A 132 14.54 1.53 0.26
C PHE A 132 15.28 2.54 1.13
N ASP A 133 15.77 3.59 0.50
CA ASP A 133 16.40 4.73 1.17
C ASP A 133 15.52 5.96 1.03
N ILE A 134 15.52 6.81 2.05
CA ILE A 134 14.81 8.09 1.98
C ILE A 134 15.54 9.00 1.01
N THR A 135 14.84 9.50 0.00
CA THR A 135 15.39 10.43 -0.99
C THR A 135 14.91 11.85 -0.79
N GLU A 136 13.72 12.01 -0.20
CA GLU A 136 13.11 13.32 -0.03
C GLU A 136 12.11 13.28 1.10
N GLN A 137 11.99 14.39 1.83
CA GLN A 137 10.99 14.58 2.87
C GLN A 137 10.50 16.02 2.82
N GLY A 138 9.21 16.22 2.89
CA GLY A 138 8.62 17.55 2.90
C GLY A 138 7.12 17.53 2.76
N PRO A 139 6.50 18.75 2.78
CA PRO A 139 5.06 18.87 2.67
C PRO A 139 4.57 18.46 1.28
N GLU A 140 3.47 17.73 1.25
CA GLU A 140 2.82 17.29 0.03
C GLU A 140 1.32 17.16 0.27
N TRP A 141 0.52 17.43 -0.75
CA TRP A 141 -0.92 17.29 -0.64
C TRP A 141 -1.31 15.82 -0.47
N SER A 142 -2.16 15.54 0.51
CA SER A 142 -2.76 14.23 0.72
C SER A 142 -4.21 14.27 0.27
N THR A 143 -4.54 13.48 -0.74
CA THR A 143 -5.92 13.37 -1.25
C THR A 143 -6.84 12.76 -0.19
N SER A 144 -6.38 11.74 0.54
CA SER A 144 -7.19 11.08 1.55
C SER A 144 -7.44 11.96 2.79
N LEU A 145 -6.46 12.78 3.18
CA LEU A 145 -6.57 13.66 4.34
C LEU A 145 -7.05 15.08 3.97
N GLU A 146 -7.08 15.38 2.68
CA GLU A 146 -7.52 16.67 2.13
C GLU A 146 -6.77 17.86 2.73
N ARG A 147 -5.46 17.70 2.91
CA ARG A 147 -4.56 18.74 3.40
C ARG A 147 -3.11 18.41 3.09
N GLU A 148 -2.23 19.36 3.29
CA GLU A 148 -0.79 19.09 3.22
C GLU A 148 -0.35 18.31 4.44
N ILE A 149 0.48 17.29 4.20
CA ILE A 149 1.13 16.51 5.25
C ILE A 149 2.62 16.40 4.94
N ASP A 150 3.40 16.08 5.95
CA ASP A 150 4.81 15.79 5.76
C ASP A 150 4.95 14.36 5.22
N LYS A 151 5.50 14.21 4.03
CA LYS A 151 5.70 12.92 3.37
C LYS A 151 7.17 12.57 3.20
N VAL A 152 7.45 11.29 3.26
CA VAL A 152 8.76 10.71 2.98
C VAL A 152 8.68 9.97 1.66
N LYS A 153 9.57 10.29 0.73
CA LYS A 153 9.74 9.56 -0.54
C LYS A 153 10.94 8.66 -0.43
N MET A 154 10.80 7.43 -0.88
CA MET A 154 11.83 6.41 -0.76
C MET A 154 12.05 5.69 -2.08
N LEU A 155 13.27 5.19 -2.27
CA LEU A 155 13.69 4.55 -3.51
C LEU A 155 14.57 3.35 -3.20
N ALA A 156 14.33 2.25 -3.92
CA ALA A 156 15.18 1.05 -3.89
C ALA A 156 15.75 0.78 -5.27
N GLU A 157 17.03 0.43 -5.34
CA GLU A 157 17.65 -0.07 -6.56
C GLU A 157 17.21 -1.53 -6.76
N LEU A 158 16.89 -1.89 -7.99
CA LEU A 158 16.52 -3.25 -8.37
C LEU A 158 17.67 -3.90 -9.15
N GLN A 159 17.84 -5.18 -8.93
CA GLN A 159 18.90 -5.92 -9.62
C GLN A 159 18.42 -6.57 -10.90
#